data_9489ed49a2bc4034c8a86a6bb33aeee8
#
_entry.id   9489ed49a2bc4034c8a86a6bb33aeee8
#
_cell.length_a   1.000
_cell.length_b   1.000
_cell.length_c   1.000
_cell.angle_alpha   90.00
_cell.angle_beta   90.00
_cell.angle_gamma   90.00
#
_symmetry.space_group_name_H-M   'P 1'
#
loop_
_entity.id
_entity.type
_entity.pdbx_description
1 polymer ?
#
loop_
_entity_poly.entity_id
_entity_poly.type
_entity_poly.pdbx_seq_one_letter_code
_entity_poly.pdbx_strand_id
1 'polypeptide(L)'
;LEQMELFVIYILAGVILVKSRLFNRETLQPISKFVLRMGLPLLIFTNIINGVERNVLLSSGSVLMLAFLFYVAMFFISMGIARIFHVKGKMAQIYQTMSMFGNIGFMGIPIITSIYPENGILYVSVFSIVDQLFLWTLGVKLTAPEGEGKFDLKKLVNPASIGIIVALFMILTGLKFPTCLLYTSDAADD
;
A
#
# COMPACT_ATOMS: atom_id res chain seq x y z
N LEU A 1 1.89 17.84 9.62
CA LEU A 1 3.22 18.04 10.23
C LEU A 1 3.49 16.96 11.28
N GLU A 2 2.57 16.70 12.20
CA GLU A 2 2.72 15.71 13.29
C GLU A 2 3.14 14.31 12.83
N GLN A 3 2.56 13.80 11.75
CA GLN A 3 2.91 12.47 11.23
C GLN A 3 4.33 12.40 10.64
N MET A 4 4.80 13.48 10.03
CA MET A 4 6.19 13.57 9.54
C MET A 4 7.19 13.59 10.70
N GLU A 5 6.84 14.27 11.79
CA GLU A 5 7.65 14.33 13.01
C GLU A 5 7.76 12.94 13.66
N LEU A 6 6.65 12.20 13.73
CA LEU A 6 6.62 10.81 14.21
C LEU A 6 7.53 9.89 13.38
N PHE A 7 7.55 10.04 12.05
CA PHE A 7 8.48 9.28 11.21
C PHE A 7 9.94 9.56 11.53
N VAL A 8 10.29 10.83 11.71
CA VAL A 8 11.66 11.21 12.09
C VAL A 8 12.02 10.59 13.43
N ILE A 9 11.11 10.63 14.41
CA ILE A 9 11.31 10.03 15.73
C ILE A 9 11.52 8.51 15.60
N TYR A 10 10.70 7.80 14.83
CA TYR A 10 10.85 6.35 14.62
C TYR A 10 12.18 5.99 13.93
N ILE A 11 12.61 6.78 12.93
CA ILE A 11 13.91 6.58 12.26
C ILE A 11 15.05 6.79 13.25
N LEU A 12 15.00 7.87 14.04
CA LEU A 12 16.03 8.16 15.06
C LEU A 12 16.06 7.07 16.13
N ALA A 13 14.91 6.61 16.61
CA ALA A 13 14.83 5.50 17.55
C ALA A 13 15.44 4.23 16.97
N GLY A 14 15.13 3.90 15.71
CA GLY A 14 15.72 2.76 15.00
C GLY A 14 17.26 2.87 14.90
N VAL A 15 17.77 4.05 14.56
CA VAL A 15 19.23 4.30 14.50
C VAL A 15 19.88 4.13 15.88
N ILE A 16 19.24 4.64 16.94
CA ILE A 16 19.73 4.50 18.33
C ILE A 16 19.78 3.02 18.73
N LEU A 17 18.72 2.27 18.47
CA LEU A 17 18.63 0.83 18.79
C LEU A 17 19.71 0.00 18.07
N VAL A 18 20.03 0.34 16.83
CA VAL A 18 21.12 -0.33 16.08
C VAL A 18 22.49 0.10 16.60
N LYS A 19 22.70 1.39 16.88
CA LYS A 19 23.97 1.89 17.41
C LYS A 19 24.26 1.41 18.83
N SER A 20 23.24 1.26 19.66
CA SER A 20 23.38 0.70 21.02
C SER A 20 23.63 -0.81 21.04
N ARG A 21 23.71 -1.45 19.86
CA ARG A 21 23.89 -2.89 19.68
C ARG A 21 22.77 -3.76 20.31
N LEU A 22 21.64 -3.15 20.69
CA LEU A 22 20.45 -3.87 21.13
C LEU A 22 19.86 -4.73 20.00
N PHE A 23 19.97 -4.22 18.75
CA PHE A 23 19.54 -4.96 17.55
C PHE A 23 20.73 -5.17 16.60
N ASN A 24 21.04 -6.44 16.33
CA ASN A 24 21.99 -6.85 15.30
C ASN A 24 21.26 -7.17 14.00
N ARG A 25 22.00 -7.22 12.86
CA ARG A 25 21.46 -7.61 11.55
C ARG A 25 20.76 -8.97 11.59
N GLU A 26 21.27 -9.90 12.40
CA GLU A 26 20.70 -11.24 12.58
C GLU A 26 19.32 -11.19 13.27
N THR A 27 19.10 -10.24 14.18
CA THR A 27 17.82 -10.04 14.87
C THR A 27 16.82 -9.25 14.02
N LEU A 28 17.31 -8.25 13.27
CA LEU A 28 16.45 -7.40 12.43
C LEU A 28 15.85 -8.15 11.24
N GLN A 29 16.60 -9.09 10.63
CA GLN A 29 16.10 -9.83 9.45
C GLN A 29 14.85 -10.66 9.73
N PRO A 30 14.78 -11.49 10.80
CA PRO A 30 13.56 -12.21 11.16
C PRO A 30 12.39 -11.28 11.47
N ILE A 31 12.63 -10.19 12.22
CA ILE A 31 11.60 -9.20 12.56
C ILE A 31 11.05 -8.55 11.29
N SER A 32 11.92 -8.09 10.40
CA SER A 32 11.50 -7.50 9.12
C SER A 32 10.70 -8.50 8.28
N LYS A 33 11.13 -9.76 8.22
CA LYS A 33 10.38 -10.82 7.51
C LYS A 33 9.01 -11.08 8.12
N PHE A 34 8.91 -11.07 9.44
CA PHE A 34 7.64 -11.23 10.16
C PHE A 34 6.68 -10.05 9.84
N VAL A 35 7.17 -8.82 9.97
CA VAL A 35 6.38 -7.61 9.66
C VAL A 35 5.93 -7.62 8.20
N LEU A 36 6.81 -7.95 7.24
CA LEU A 36 6.47 -7.96 5.82
C LEU A 36 5.53 -9.11 5.44
N ARG A 37 5.62 -10.28 6.09
CA ARG A 37 4.83 -11.45 5.72
C ARG A 37 3.51 -11.58 6.46
N MET A 38 3.40 -11.03 7.67
CA MET A 38 2.20 -11.10 8.51
C MET A 38 1.67 -9.72 8.88
N GLY A 39 2.50 -8.82 9.38
CA GLY A 39 2.07 -7.50 9.82
C GLY A 39 1.45 -6.67 8.70
N LEU A 40 2.16 -6.53 7.57
CA LEU A 40 1.68 -5.76 6.41
C LEU A 40 0.37 -6.31 5.81
N PRO A 41 0.22 -7.61 5.52
CA PRO A 41 -1.04 -8.16 5.02
C PRO A 41 -2.22 -7.93 5.97
N LEU A 42 -2.00 -8.08 7.28
CA LEU A 42 -3.01 -7.83 8.29
C LEU A 42 -3.39 -6.35 8.34
N LEU A 43 -2.42 -5.45 8.33
CA LEU A 43 -2.64 -4.01 8.31
C LEU A 43 -3.42 -3.57 7.07
N ILE A 44 -3.06 -4.07 5.89
CA ILE A 44 -3.79 -3.79 4.65
C ILE A 44 -5.23 -4.32 4.73
N PHE A 45 -5.40 -5.54 5.22
CA PHE A 45 -6.69 -6.17 5.39
C PHE A 45 -7.59 -5.37 6.34
N THR A 46 -7.09 -4.99 7.52
CA THR A 46 -7.84 -4.22 8.51
C THR A 46 -8.18 -2.81 8.02
N ASN A 47 -7.24 -2.14 7.35
CA ASN A 47 -7.48 -0.82 6.77
C ASN A 47 -8.59 -0.85 5.71
N ILE A 48 -8.65 -1.86 4.86
CA ILE A 48 -9.69 -1.99 3.84
C ILE A 48 -11.05 -2.28 4.49
N ILE A 49 -11.11 -3.21 5.46
CA ILE A 49 -12.36 -3.57 6.14
C ILE A 49 -12.91 -2.41 6.96
N ASN A 50 -12.07 -1.68 7.66
CA ASN A 50 -12.49 -0.54 8.49
C ASN A 50 -12.76 0.72 7.67
N GLY A 51 -12.04 0.89 6.54
CA GLY A 51 -12.10 2.11 5.74
C GLY A 51 -13.24 2.17 4.72
N VAL A 52 -13.84 1.03 4.34
CA VAL A 52 -14.81 1.00 3.25
C VAL A 52 -16.03 0.14 3.57
N GLU A 53 -17.19 0.76 3.65
CA GLU A 53 -18.46 0.05 3.75
C GLU A 53 -18.90 -0.54 2.40
N ARG A 54 -19.67 -1.64 2.44
CA ARG A 54 -20.20 -2.30 1.25
C ARG A 54 -20.96 -1.36 0.32
N ASN A 55 -21.86 -0.55 0.89
CA ASN A 55 -22.68 0.38 0.12
C ASN A 55 -21.82 1.43 -0.59
N VAL A 56 -20.79 1.93 0.09
CA VAL A 56 -19.82 2.88 -0.46
C VAL A 56 -19.04 2.23 -1.62
N LEU A 57 -18.57 1.01 -1.45
CA LEU A 57 -17.84 0.28 -2.49
C LEU A 57 -18.71 0.09 -3.74
N LEU A 58 -19.96 -0.34 -3.57
CA LEU A 58 -20.89 -0.58 -4.68
C LEU A 58 -21.34 0.71 -5.38
N SER A 59 -21.51 1.79 -4.65
CA SER A 59 -21.89 3.11 -5.21
C SER A 59 -20.71 3.85 -5.85
N SER A 60 -19.47 3.49 -5.50
CA SER A 60 -18.25 4.16 -5.96
C SER A 60 -17.61 3.52 -7.20
N GLY A 61 -18.38 2.83 -8.03
CA GLY A 61 -17.88 2.20 -9.25
C GLY A 61 -17.16 3.16 -10.21
N SER A 62 -17.62 4.41 -10.29
CA SER A 62 -16.94 5.46 -11.05
C SER A 62 -15.56 5.82 -10.50
N VAL A 63 -15.41 5.87 -9.17
CA VAL A 63 -14.12 6.14 -8.51
C VAL A 63 -13.16 4.98 -8.72
N LEU A 64 -13.64 3.73 -8.59
CA LEU A 64 -12.83 2.54 -8.87
C LEU A 64 -12.35 2.51 -10.32
N MET A 65 -13.24 2.79 -11.27
CA MET A 65 -12.91 2.84 -12.69
C MET A 65 -11.88 3.96 -12.98
N LEU A 66 -12.09 5.14 -12.41
CA LEU A 66 -11.18 6.27 -12.57
C LEU A 66 -9.80 5.96 -11.99
N ALA A 67 -9.74 5.37 -10.79
CA ALA A 67 -8.50 4.92 -10.16
C ALA A 67 -7.77 3.89 -11.02
N PHE A 68 -8.48 2.90 -11.55
CA PHE A 68 -7.90 1.91 -12.45
C PHE A 68 -7.31 2.56 -13.70
N LEU A 69 -8.07 3.43 -14.38
CA LEU A 69 -7.62 4.16 -15.56
C LEU A 69 -6.41 5.06 -15.25
N PHE A 70 -6.40 5.68 -14.08
CA PHE A 70 -5.28 6.48 -13.61
C PHE A 70 -3.99 5.64 -13.53
N TYR A 71 -4.01 4.46 -12.90
CA TYR A 71 -2.83 3.60 -12.77
C TYR A 71 -2.39 3.04 -14.12
N VAL A 72 -3.32 2.69 -15.00
CA VAL A 72 -3.00 2.28 -16.39
C VAL A 72 -2.33 3.43 -17.14
N ALA A 73 -2.87 4.63 -17.06
CA ALA A 73 -2.27 5.82 -17.69
C ALA A 73 -0.88 6.11 -17.12
N MET A 74 -0.73 6.11 -15.79
CA MET A 74 0.55 6.33 -15.12
C MET A 74 1.61 5.28 -15.49
N PHE A 75 1.21 4.03 -15.72
CA PHE A 75 2.11 3.00 -16.23
C PHE A 75 2.70 3.37 -17.60
N PHE A 76 1.87 3.79 -18.54
CA PHE A 76 2.35 4.18 -19.86
C PHE A 76 3.14 5.51 -19.85
N ILE A 77 2.69 6.47 -19.05
CA ILE A 77 3.37 7.77 -18.88
C ILE A 77 4.78 7.54 -18.30
N SER A 78 4.89 6.79 -17.21
CA SER A 78 6.18 6.51 -16.56
C SER A 78 7.14 5.73 -17.47
N MET A 79 6.60 4.80 -18.28
CA MET A 79 7.38 4.11 -19.30
C MET A 79 7.86 5.07 -20.40
N GLY A 80 7.01 6.00 -20.83
CA GLY A 80 7.37 7.03 -21.81
C GLY A 80 8.47 7.96 -21.27
N ILE A 81 8.31 8.43 -20.03
CA ILE A 81 9.29 9.28 -19.35
C ILE A 81 10.64 8.54 -19.23
N ALA A 82 10.65 7.29 -18.79
CA ALA A 82 11.87 6.48 -18.69
C ALA A 82 12.59 6.35 -20.05
N ARG A 83 11.84 6.23 -21.15
CA ARG A 83 12.40 6.22 -22.52
C ARG A 83 13.00 7.57 -22.92
N ILE A 84 12.32 8.67 -22.64
CA ILE A 84 12.79 10.04 -22.94
C ILE A 84 14.11 10.31 -22.21
N PHE A 85 14.23 9.91 -20.95
CA PHE A 85 15.45 10.06 -20.16
C PHE A 85 16.49 8.96 -20.42
N HIS A 86 16.25 8.06 -21.39
CA HIS A 86 17.15 6.96 -21.75
C HIS A 86 17.51 6.04 -20.57
N VAL A 87 16.65 5.95 -19.57
CA VAL A 87 16.82 5.04 -18.42
C VAL A 87 16.50 3.62 -18.89
N LYS A 88 17.44 2.68 -18.68
CA LYS A 88 17.33 1.30 -19.18
C LYS A 88 17.42 0.26 -18.05
N GLY A 89 16.98 -0.96 -18.37
CA GLY A 89 17.11 -2.10 -17.48
C GLY A 89 16.35 -1.94 -16.17
N LYS A 90 16.93 -2.43 -15.10
CA LYS A 90 16.33 -2.41 -13.76
C LYS A 90 16.04 -1.00 -13.23
N MET A 91 16.91 -0.05 -13.57
CA MET A 91 16.72 1.36 -13.18
C MET A 91 15.44 1.95 -13.77
N ALA A 92 15.09 1.60 -15.00
CA ALA A 92 13.84 2.03 -15.63
C ALA A 92 12.62 1.51 -14.86
N GLN A 93 12.66 0.26 -14.42
CA GLN A 93 11.57 -0.36 -13.65
C GLN A 93 11.40 0.29 -12.27
N ILE A 94 12.50 0.57 -11.58
CA ILE A 94 12.49 1.29 -10.29
C ILE A 94 11.93 2.70 -10.50
N TYR A 95 12.38 3.40 -11.53
CA TYR A 95 11.89 4.74 -11.87
C TYR A 95 10.39 4.74 -12.18
N GLN A 96 9.90 3.74 -12.93
CA GLN A 96 8.48 3.56 -13.18
C GLN A 96 7.70 3.41 -11.87
N THR A 97 8.16 2.54 -10.97
CA THR A 97 7.48 2.32 -9.68
C THR A 97 7.43 3.59 -8.86
N MET A 98 8.55 4.32 -8.74
CA MET A 98 8.61 5.57 -7.98
C MET A 98 7.73 6.67 -8.59
N SER A 99 7.53 6.67 -9.92
CA SER A 99 6.68 7.65 -10.60
C SER A 99 5.19 7.30 -10.53
N MET A 100 4.85 6.03 -10.39
CA MET A 100 3.46 5.57 -10.36
C MET A 100 2.83 5.68 -8.97
N PHE A 101 3.60 5.38 -7.93
CA PHE A 101 3.08 5.28 -6.57
C PHE A 101 3.49 6.50 -5.74
N GLY A 102 2.49 7.30 -5.38
CA GLY A 102 2.65 8.46 -4.52
C GLY A 102 2.34 8.14 -3.05
N ASN A 103 2.53 9.13 -2.20
CA ASN A 103 2.20 9.03 -0.78
C ASN A 103 0.73 9.42 -0.53
N ILE A 104 -0.19 8.50 -0.79
CA ILE A 104 -1.63 8.74 -0.66
C ILE A 104 -2.02 8.92 0.80
N GLY A 105 -1.46 8.09 1.70
CA GLY A 105 -1.81 8.12 3.12
C GLY A 105 -1.47 9.45 3.79
N PHE A 106 -0.26 9.98 3.57
CA PHE A 106 0.20 11.17 4.27
C PHE A 106 -0.06 12.48 3.54
N MET A 107 -0.11 12.48 2.22
CA MET A 107 -0.35 13.68 1.43
C MET A 107 -1.72 13.67 0.77
N GLY A 108 -2.17 12.54 0.26
CA GLY A 108 -3.43 12.43 -0.45
C GLY A 108 -4.63 12.68 0.45
N ILE A 109 -4.68 12.02 1.63
CA ILE A 109 -5.80 12.15 2.57
C ILE A 109 -6.01 13.62 2.99
N PRO A 110 -5.01 14.34 3.55
CA PRO A 110 -5.21 15.72 3.97
C PRO A 110 -5.65 16.66 2.83
N ILE A 111 -5.10 16.47 1.62
CA ILE A 111 -5.45 17.31 0.47
C ILE A 111 -6.89 17.06 0.05
N ILE A 112 -7.28 15.81 -0.13
CA ILE A 112 -8.62 15.48 -0.61
C ILE A 112 -9.69 15.83 0.44
N THR A 113 -9.42 15.61 1.73
CA THR A 113 -10.37 15.99 2.80
C THR A 113 -10.49 17.50 2.97
N SER A 114 -9.47 18.28 2.65
CA SER A 114 -9.56 19.73 2.64
C SER A 114 -10.42 20.27 1.49
N ILE A 115 -10.45 19.57 0.34
CA ILE A 115 -11.23 19.96 -0.84
C ILE A 115 -12.66 19.42 -0.74
N TYR A 116 -12.82 18.19 -0.24
CA TYR A 116 -14.09 17.48 -0.08
C TYR A 116 -14.29 17.06 1.39
N PRO A 117 -14.65 17.98 2.30
CA PRO A 117 -14.74 17.67 3.74
C PRO A 117 -15.70 16.54 4.08
N GLU A 118 -16.83 16.43 3.36
CA GLU A 118 -17.87 15.44 3.66
C GLU A 118 -17.54 14.04 3.12
N ASN A 119 -16.98 13.95 1.92
CA ASN A 119 -16.81 12.67 1.21
C ASN A 119 -15.35 12.34 0.85
N GLY A 120 -14.41 13.23 1.17
CA GLY A 120 -13.01 13.07 0.79
C GLY A 120 -12.40 11.79 1.31
N ILE A 121 -12.66 11.42 2.57
CA ILE A 121 -12.17 10.17 3.17
C ILE A 121 -12.71 8.97 2.39
N LEU A 122 -14.00 8.95 2.03
CA LEU A 122 -14.61 7.86 1.26
C LEU A 122 -13.95 7.69 -0.10
N TYR A 123 -13.72 8.78 -0.81
CA TYR A 123 -13.07 8.75 -2.13
C TYR A 123 -11.64 8.24 -2.06
N VAL A 124 -10.86 8.71 -1.08
CA VAL A 124 -9.48 8.24 -0.88
C VAL A 124 -9.46 6.78 -0.47
N SER A 125 -10.35 6.34 0.41
CA SER A 125 -10.43 4.94 0.85
C SER A 125 -10.71 4.00 -0.33
N VAL A 126 -11.68 4.34 -1.18
CA VAL A 126 -11.98 3.57 -2.39
C VAL A 126 -10.83 3.59 -3.39
N PHE A 127 -10.20 4.76 -3.60
CA PHE A 127 -9.02 4.90 -4.46
C PHE A 127 -7.85 4.07 -3.95
N SER A 128 -7.63 4.04 -2.63
CA SER A 128 -6.52 3.30 -2.01
C SER A 128 -6.62 1.78 -2.19
N ILE A 129 -7.81 1.22 -2.39
CA ILE A 129 -7.99 -0.19 -2.74
C ILE A 129 -7.28 -0.49 -4.06
N VAL A 130 -7.52 0.33 -5.08
CA VAL A 130 -6.90 0.16 -6.40
C VAL A 130 -5.39 0.42 -6.33
N ASP A 131 -4.98 1.45 -5.59
CA ASP A 131 -3.56 1.74 -5.32
C ASP A 131 -2.84 0.53 -4.72
N GLN A 132 -3.39 -0.05 -3.66
CA GLN A 132 -2.83 -1.23 -3.00
C GLN A 132 -2.76 -2.43 -3.94
N LEU A 133 -3.79 -2.67 -4.75
CA LEU A 133 -3.76 -3.74 -5.75
C LEU A 133 -2.61 -3.55 -6.75
N PHE A 134 -2.47 -2.35 -7.32
CA PHE A 134 -1.38 -2.06 -8.26
C PHE A 134 -0.01 -2.09 -7.59
N LEU A 135 0.12 -1.55 -6.38
CA LEU A 135 1.37 -1.53 -5.64
C LEU A 135 1.87 -2.95 -5.34
N TRP A 136 1.00 -3.80 -4.79
CA TRP A 136 1.38 -5.16 -4.37
C TRP A 136 1.41 -6.19 -5.51
N THR A 137 0.90 -5.84 -6.68
CA THR A 137 1.01 -6.66 -7.89
C THR A 137 2.10 -6.14 -8.82
N LEU A 138 1.86 -5.00 -9.43
CA LEU A 138 2.74 -4.41 -10.43
C LEU A 138 4.00 -3.80 -9.81
N GLY A 139 3.87 -3.06 -8.70
CA GLY A 139 4.99 -2.42 -8.01
C GLY A 139 6.01 -3.44 -7.51
N VAL A 140 5.55 -4.49 -6.83
CA VAL A 140 6.42 -5.59 -6.36
C VAL A 140 7.12 -6.27 -7.54
N LYS A 141 6.41 -6.48 -8.66
CA LYS A 141 6.99 -7.08 -9.86
C LYS A 141 8.08 -6.21 -10.49
N LEU A 142 7.83 -4.92 -10.62
CA LEU A 142 8.79 -3.98 -11.21
C LEU A 142 10.05 -3.83 -10.35
N THR A 143 9.93 -3.98 -9.02
CA THR A 143 11.05 -3.87 -8.08
C THR A 143 11.77 -5.18 -7.82
N ALA A 144 11.24 -6.34 -8.26
CA ALA A 144 11.86 -7.65 -8.07
C ALA A 144 13.28 -7.73 -8.65
N PRO A 145 14.22 -8.50 -8.06
CA PRO A 145 15.59 -8.64 -8.55
C PRO A 145 15.70 -9.13 -10.00
N GLU A 146 16.77 -8.78 -10.70
CA GLU A 146 17.04 -9.27 -12.05
C GLU A 146 17.25 -10.79 -12.07
N GLY A 147 16.71 -11.45 -13.10
CA GLY A 147 16.73 -12.91 -13.23
C GLY A 147 15.40 -13.59 -12.92
N GLU A 148 14.50 -12.91 -12.24
CA GLU A 148 13.13 -13.40 -11.96
C GLU A 148 12.08 -12.93 -12.98
N GLY A 149 12.53 -12.39 -14.11
CA GLY A 149 11.73 -11.60 -15.08
C GLY A 149 10.74 -12.37 -15.96
N LYS A 150 10.49 -13.67 -15.75
CA LYS A 150 9.33 -14.32 -16.37
C LYS A 150 8.06 -13.88 -15.67
N PHE A 151 7.04 -13.57 -16.47
CA PHE A 151 5.70 -13.23 -15.99
C PHE A 151 5.11 -14.45 -15.27
N ASP A 152 5.44 -14.59 -13.99
CA ASP A 152 4.91 -15.66 -13.16
C ASP A 152 3.73 -15.09 -12.38
N LEU A 153 2.52 -15.43 -12.81
CA LEU A 153 1.27 -15.09 -12.13
C LEU A 153 1.29 -15.52 -10.66
N LYS A 154 2.05 -16.57 -10.33
CA LYS A 154 2.20 -17.02 -8.92
C LYS A 154 2.90 -15.97 -8.04
N LYS A 155 3.76 -15.12 -8.62
CA LYS A 155 4.43 -14.04 -7.88
C LYS A 155 3.55 -12.82 -7.62
N LEU A 156 2.43 -12.68 -8.36
CA LEU A 156 1.41 -11.68 -8.08
C LEU A 156 0.58 -12.04 -6.84
N VAL A 157 0.50 -13.34 -6.53
CA VAL A 157 -0.15 -13.84 -5.32
C VAL A 157 0.85 -13.78 -4.17
N ASN A 158 0.98 -12.61 -3.58
CA ASN A 158 1.76 -12.39 -2.37
C ASN A 158 0.83 -12.24 -1.15
N PRO A 159 1.33 -12.34 0.09
CA PRO A 159 0.49 -12.25 1.29
C PRO A 159 -0.36 -10.97 1.35
N ALA A 160 0.16 -9.84 0.86
CA ALA A 160 -0.55 -8.58 0.83
C ALA A 160 -1.72 -8.58 -0.17
N SER A 161 -1.50 -9.09 -1.40
CA SER A 161 -2.57 -9.21 -2.39
C SER A 161 -3.66 -10.19 -1.94
N ILE A 162 -3.31 -11.27 -1.23
CA ILE A 162 -4.28 -12.16 -0.61
C ILE A 162 -5.11 -11.41 0.43
N GLY A 163 -4.48 -10.62 1.31
CA GLY A 163 -5.17 -9.78 2.30
C GLY A 163 -6.20 -8.85 1.65
N ILE A 164 -5.84 -8.18 0.55
CA ILE A 164 -6.75 -7.31 -0.20
C ILE A 164 -7.94 -8.10 -0.78
N ILE A 165 -7.68 -9.23 -1.43
CA ILE A 165 -8.72 -10.05 -2.05
C ILE A 165 -9.70 -10.58 -1.00
N VAL A 166 -9.19 -11.06 0.14
CA VAL A 166 -10.01 -11.54 1.25
C VAL A 166 -10.84 -10.41 1.85
N ALA A 167 -10.27 -9.22 2.06
CA ALA A 167 -10.99 -8.06 2.56
C ALA A 167 -12.12 -7.65 1.61
N LEU A 168 -11.85 -7.55 0.30
CA LEU A 168 -12.86 -7.24 -0.70
C LEU A 168 -13.97 -8.29 -0.76
N PHE A 169 -13.61 -9.57 -0.70
CA PHE A 169 -14.59 -10.66 -0.67
C PHE A 169 -15.52 -10.55 0.55
N MET A 170 -14.96 -10.25 1.74
CA MET A 170 -15.77 -10.08 2.95
C MET A 170 -16.69 -8.86 2.87
N ILE A 171 -16.21 -7.72 2.36
CA ILE A 171 -17.06 -6.53 2.16
C ILE A 171 -18.20 -6.83 1.19
N LEU A 172 -17.90 -7.47 0.06
CA LEU A 172 -18.92 -7.79 -0.96
C LEU A 172 -19.96 -8.80 -0.48
N THR A 173 -19.54 -9.80 0.28
CA THR A 173 -20.46 -10.81 0.85
C THR A 173 -21.21 -10.32 2.08
N GLY A 174 -20.78 -9.20 2.69
CA GLY A 174 -21.37 -8.67 3.93
C GLY A 174 -20.99 -9.47 5.16
N LEU A 175 -19.97 -10.34 5.07
CA LEU A 175 -19.46 -11.08 6.22
C LEU A 175 -18.78 -10.11 7.19
N LYS A 176 -19.31 -10.02 8.41
CA LYS A 176 -18.73 -9.19 9.47
C LYS A 176 -17.59 -9.96 10.14
N PHE A 177 -16.43 -9.32 10.21
CA PHE A 177 -15.31 -9.85 10.98
C PHE A 177 -15.60 -9.72 12.50
N PRO A 178 -15.21 -10.69 13.33
CA PRO A 178 -15.36 -10.56 14.78
C PRO A 178 -14.68 -9.29 15.30
N THR A 179 -15.45 -8.42 15.93
CA THR A 179 -14.97 -7.11 16.43
C THR A 179 -13.79 -7.20 17.40
N CYS A 180 -13.63 -8.34 18.09
CA CYS A 180 -12.50 -8.54 19.01
C CYS A 180 -11.12 -8.53 18.33
N LEU A 181 -11.03 -8.92 17.06
CA LEU A 181 -9.77 -8.87 16.29
C LEU A 181 -9.50 -7.48 15.67
N LEU A 182 -10.56 -6.69 15.47
CA LEU A 182 -10.45 -5.30 14.99
C LEU A 182 -10.04 -4.36 16.13
N TYR A 183 -10.52 -4.64 17.36
CA TYR A 183 -10.22 -3.83 18.53
C TYR A 183 -8.74 -3.82 18.93
N THR A 184 -7.99 -4.88 18.59
CA THR A 184 -6.55 -4.93 18.85
C THR A 184 -5.74 -3.99 17.93
N SER A 185 -6.28 -3.52 16.82
CA SER A 185 -5.61 -2.52 15.98
C SER A 185 -5.84 -1.10 16.46
N ASP A 186 -7.02 -0.79 17.04
CA ASP A 186 -7.32 0.53 17.61
C ASP A 186 -6.56 0.77 18.94
N ALA A 187 -6.31 -0.28 19.72
CA ALA A 187 -5.53 -0.19 20.96
C ALA A 187 -4.03 0.12 20.77
N ALA A 188 -3.55 0.15 19.52
CA ALA A 188 -2.19 0.57 19.18
C ALA A 188 -2.11 2.05 18.77
N ASP A 189 -3.26 2.73 18.62
CA ASP A 189 -3.37 4.14 18.25
C ASP A 189 -3.64 5.07 19.46
N ASP A 190 -3.90 4.50 20.67
CA ASP A 190 -3.96 5.18 21.95
C ASP A 190 -2.59 5.07 22.69
#